data_2a443ef1da055ef63a223982640aec2e
#
_entry.id   2a443ef1da055ef63a223982640aec2e
#
_cell.length_a   1.000
_cell.length_b   1.000
_cell.length_c   1.000
_cell.angle_alpha   90.00
_cell.angle_beta   90.00
_cell.angle_gamma   90.00
#
_symmetry.space_group_name_H-M   'P 1'
#
loop_
_entity.id
_entity.type
_entity.pdbx_description
1 polymer ?
#
loop_
_entity_poly.entity_id
_entity_poly.type
_entity_poly.pdbx_seq_one_letter_code
_entity_poly.pdbx_strand_id
1 'polypeptide(L)'
;MTNKRANGDGTVFFIESEQKWRAEITWFDNGGNKHRKCWKSQKQSEVKAKLAEFKKQLLLNGTEMATENKTFRQFAEEWLTVVLKPKLKPTSFERKVVTLRNQVYKHIGAVPIEKLTHSQIQKMVNSLSDSGLSYSTVKKAYEAVSACVRYYRIKTSTSFNPCEGITLPEQKRKESSDIRFFTDEERKLIVNEATRKFSNGVSAYRLGWAYVLLLYSGLRVGELCALTWNDIDFEERTIKVYKNAVEYAERDDNGKSRSVLKTQNSTKTRSGMRTLPMTQKAFDALSELQKVTGKYEYIITSSNGQRIRPSRLGQTFSLILSAIDMDRVGLHTLRHTFATMLFNNGCEVKVVSDLLGHSNTKITENIYIHLIQQQKVKAIQSIDRFSD
;
A
#
# COMPACT_ATOMS: atom_id res chain seq x y z
N MET A 1 -20.93 -44.81 -45.78
CA MET A 1 -20.70 -44.87 -44.31
C MET A 1 -20.16 -43.53 -43.88
N THR A 2 -20.98 -42.69 -43.23
CA THR A 2 -20.57 -41.38 -42.69
C THR A 2 -19.78 -41.58 -41.41
N ASN A 3 -18.48 -41.37 -41.45
CA ASN A 3 -17.63 -41.40 -40.26
C ASN A 3 -18.18 -40.38 -39.21
N LYS A 4 -18.75 -40.84 -38.13
CA LYS A 4 -19.08 -40.01 -36.94
C LYS A 4 -17.77 -39.46 -36.42
N ARG A 5 -17.61 -38.11 -36.55
CA ARG A 5 -16.46 -37.38 -35.99
C ARG A 5 -16.50 -37.48 -34.47
N ALA A 6 -15.33 -37.57 -33.87
CA ALA A 6 -15.19 -37.65 -32.40
C ALA A 6 -15.77 -36.37 -31.74
N ASN A 7 -16.35 -36.51 -30.55
CA ASN A 7 -16.83 -35.40 -29.76
C ASN A 7 -15.65 -34.48 -29.45
N GLY A 8 -15.79 -33.15 -29.77
CA GLY A 8 -14.75 -32.14 -29.57
C GLY A 8 -14.03 -31.72 -30.86
N ASP A 9 -14.24 -32.36 -32.01
CA ASP A 9 -13.58 -32.03 -33.26
C ASP A 9 -14.08 -30.75 -33.95
N GLY A 10 -15.25 -30.25 -33.56
CA GLY A 10 -15.89 -29.09 -34.19
C GLY A 10 -16.32 -29.34 -35.62
N THR A 11 -17.18 -28.50 -36.13
CA THR A 11 -17.73 -28.60 -37.48
C THR A 11 -17.54 -27.28 -38.24
N VAL A 12 -17.34 -27.37 -39.54
CA VAL A 12 -17.31 -26.19 -40.43
C VAL A 12 -18.29 -26.46 -41.56
N PHE A 13 -19.26 -25.58 -41.77
CA PHE A 13 -20.28 -25.69 -42.83
C PHE A 13 -20.67 -24.29 -43.36
N PHE A 14 -21.27 -24.27 -44.52
CA PHE A 14 -21.77 -23.05 -45.17
C PHE A 14 -23.24 -22.87 -44.82
N ILE A 15 -23.64 -21.65 -44.47
CA ILE A 15 -25.04 -21.26 -44.24
C ILE A 15 -25.54 -20.53 -45.47
N GLU A 16 -26.36 -21.17 -46.27
CA GLU A 16 -26.86 -20.60 -47.53
C GLU A 16 -27.72 -19.35 -47.30
N SER A 17 -28.56 -19.33 -46.27
CA SER A 17 -29.42 -18.19 -45.94
C SER A 17 -28.65 -16.92 -45.53
N GLU A 18 -27.43 -17.07 -45.03
CA GLU A 18 -26.56 -15.96 -44.57
C GLU A 18 -25.39 -15.71 -45.54
N GLN A 19 -25.19 -16.58 -46.55
CA GLN A 19 -24.02 -16.57 -47.46
C GLN A 19 -22.69 -16.51 -46.67
N LYS A 20 -22.59 -17.28 -45.59
CA LYS A 20 -21.41 -17.27 -44.71
C LYS A 20 -21.01 -18.69 -44.27
N TRP A 21 -19.71 -18.89 -44.13
CA TRP A 21 -19.16 -20.06 -43.48
C TRP A 21 -19.30 -19.93 -41.99
N ARG A 22 -19.68 -21.04 -41.31
CA ARG A 22 -19.76 -21.17 -39.88
C ARG A 22 -18.87 -22.29 -39.40
N ALA A 23 -18.04 -22.03 -38.40
CA ALA A 23 -17.37 -23.04 -37.60
C ALA A 23 -17.98 -23.07 -36.22
N GLU A 24 -18.13 -24.27 -35.64
CA GLU A 24 -18.61 -24.44 -34.29
C GLU A 24 -17.92 -25.60 -33.61
N ILE A 25 -17.72 -25.48 -32.30
CA ILE A 25 -17.17 -26.51 -31.42
C ILE A 25 -17.97 -26.58 -30.13
N THR A 26 -18.13 -27.80 -29.64
CA THR A 26 -18.74 -28.06 -28.35
C THR A 26 -17.73 -28.77 -27.47
N TRP A 27 -17.60 -28.36 -26.20
CA TRP A 27 -16.75 -29.03 -25.22
C TRP A 27 -17.45 -29.05 -23.85
N PHE A 28 -16.91 -29.80 -22.92
CA PHE A 28 -17.39 -29.87 -21.52
C PHE A 28 -16.30 -29.32 -20.62
N ASP A 29 -16.68 -28.55 -19.59
CA ASP A 29 -15.77 -28.11 -18.54
C ASP A 29 -15.50 -29.23 -17.51
N ASN A 30 -14.61 -28.98 -16.54
CA ASN A 30 -14.28 -29.95 -15.49
C ASN A 30 -15.48 -30.25 -14.57
N GLY A 31 -16.51 -29.42 -14.56
CA GLY A 31 -17.77 -29.63 -13.85
C GLY A 31 -18.81 -30.40 -14.67
N GLY A 32 -18.50 -30.81 -15.92
CA GLY A 32 -19.42 -31.52 -16.81
C GLY A 32 -20.43 -30.60 -17.54
N ASN A 33 -20.29 -29.29 -17.44
CA ASN A 33 -21.19 -28.38 -18.14
C ASN A 33 -20.83 -28.29 -19.62
N LYS A 34 -21.86 -28.28 -20.48
CA LYS A 34 -21.71 -28.23 -21.94
C LYS A 34 -21.56 -26.78 -22.40
N HIS A 35 -20.48 -26.52 -23.15
CA HIS A 35 -20.21 -25.23 -23.77
C HIS A 35 -20.16 -25.33 -25.28
N ARG A 36 -20.53 -24.23 -25.97
CA ARG A 36 -20.51 -24.15 -27.43
C ARG A 36 -19.99 -22.79 -27.86
N LYS A 37 -19.08 -22.79 -28.84
CA LYS A 37 -18.56 -21.59 -29.49
C LYS A 37 -18.69 -21.67 -30.99
N CYS A 38 -19.03 -20.56 -31.64
CA CYS A 38 -19.14 -20.51 -33.10
C CYS A 38 -18.50 -19.24 -33.66
N TRP A 39 -18.05 -19.32 -34.89
CA TRP A 39 -17.51 -18.22 -35.68
C TRP A 39 -18.16 -18.20 -37.05
N LYS A 40 -18.44 -17.02 -37.60
CA LYS A 40 -18.96 -16.84 -38.94
C LYS A 40 -18.03 -15.93 -39.72
N SER A 41 -17.81 -16.22 -40.99
CA SER A 41 -17.06 -15.37 -41.95
C SER A 41 -17.52 -15.68 -43.40
N GLN A 42 -17.29 -14.75 -44.32
CA GLN A 42 -17.45 -14.98 -45.75
C GLN A 42 -16.41 -15.96 -46.31
N LYS A 43 -15.25 -16.09 -45.65
CA LYS A 43 -14.16 -16.98 -46.09
C LYS A 43 -14.07 -18.22 -45.21
N GLN A 44 -14.08 -19.39 -45.81
CA GLN A 44 -13.92 -20.67 -45.12
C GLN A 44 -12.59 -20.79 -44.38
N SER A 45 -11.52 -20.28 -44.93
CA SER A 45 -10.17 -20.30 -44.34
C SER A 45 -10.13 -19.59 -42.99
N GLU A 46 -10.83 -18.45 -42.84
CA GLU A 46 -10.85 -17.69 -41.62
C GLU A 46 -11.55 -18.44 -40.43
N VAL A 47 -12.69 -19.09 -40.75
CA VAL A 47 -13.39 -19.87 -39.71
C VAL A 47 -12.64 -21.14 -39.33
N LYS A 48 -11.94 -21.78 -40.31
CA LYS A 48 -11.05 -22.92 -40.06
C LYS A 48 -9.87 -22.52 -39.19
N ALA A 49 -9.22 -21.39 -39.46
CA ALA A 49 -8.10 -20.90 -38.69
C ALA A 49 -8.50 -20.59 -37.24
N LYS A 50 -9.64 -19.90 -37.03
CA LYS A 50 -10.19 -19.63 -35.70
C LYS A 50 -10.56 -20.90 -34.93
N LEU A 51 -11.10 -21.90 -35.60
CA LEU A 51 -11.41 -23.18 -34.99
C LEU A 51 -10.13 -23.93 -34.59
N ALA A 52 -9.12 -23.96 -35.45
CA ALA A 52 -7.84 -24.61 -35.17
C ALA A 52 -7.10 -23.94 -34.00
N GLU A 53 -7.07 -22.63 -34.01
CA GLU A 53 -6.48 -21.85 -32.91
C GLU A 53 -7.19 -22.13 -31.57
N PHE A 54 -8.52 -22.14 -31.58
CA PHE A 54 -9.31 -22.45 -30.39
C PHE A 54 -9.09 -23.87 -29.87
N LYS A 55 -8.99 -24.85 -30.78
CA LYS A 55 -8.65 -26.24 -30.41
C LYS A 55 -7.27 -26.31 -29.75
N LYS A 56 -6.27 -25.62 -30.31
CA LYS A 56 -4.93 -25.55 -29.74
C LYS A 56 -4.97 -24.94 -28.32
N GLN A 57 -5.78 -23.91 -28.10
CA GLN A 57 -5.99 -23.32 -26.79
C GLN A 57 -6.65 -24.28 -25.80
N LEU A 58 -7.67 -25.03 -26.22
CA LEU A 58 -8.30 -26.06 -25.38
C LEU A 58 -7.33 -27.17 -24.97
N LEU A 59 -6.44 -27.61 -25.89
CA LEU A 59 -5.43 -28.61 -25.60
C LEU A 59 -4.34 -28.10 -24.65
N LEU A 60 -3.91 -26.85 -24.81
CA LEU A 60 -2.82 -26.27 -24.01
C LEU A 60 -3.27 -25.85 -22.59
N ASN A 61 -4.51 -25.41 -22.45
CA ASN A 61 -4.98 -24.71 -21.25
C ASN A 61 -6.13 -25.42 -20.52
N GLY A 62 -6.55 -26.60 -21.02
CA GLY A 62 -7.71 -27.34 -20.46
C GLY A 62 -9.05 -26.68 -20.80
N THR A 63 -10.12 -27.33 -20.36
CA THR A 63 -11.51 -26.99 -20.70
C THR A 63 -12.07 -25.77 -19.97
N GLU A 64 -11.40 -25.28 -18.93
CA GLU A 64 -11.85 -24.12 -18.12
C GLU A 64 -11.74 -22.77 -18.84
N MET A 65 -10.93 -22.69 -19.89
CA MET A 65 -10.61 -21.41 -20.54
C MET A 65 -11.64 -20.83 -21.46
N ALA A 66 -12.59 -21.61 -21.86
CA ALA A 66 -13.42 -21.27 -23.03
C ALA A 66 -14.75 -20.58 -22.66
N THR A 67 -15.03 -20.34 -21.40
CA THR A 67 -16.41 -20.13 -20.98
C THR A 67 -16.77 -18.77 -20.39
N GLU A 68 -15.81 -17.88 -20.14
CA GLU A 68 -16.17 -16.70 -19.40
C GLU A 68 -15.80 -15.39 -20.11
N ASN A 69 -16.82 -14.72 -20.66
CA ASN A 69 -16.78 -13.28 -20.97
C ASN A 69 -16.69 -12.46 -19.65
N LYS A 70 -15.69 -12.76 -18.82
CA LYS A 70 -15.52 -12.04 -17.56
C LYS A 70 -15.16 -10.59 -17.84
N THR A 71 -15.82 -9.69 -17.16
CA THR A 71 -15.37 -8.30 -17.11
C THR A 71 -14.02 -8.22 -16.39
N PHE A 72 -13.26 -7.15 -16.63
CA PHE A 72 -12.01 -6.89 -15.91
C PHE A 72 -12.22 -6.96 -14.38
N ARG A 73 -13.30 -6.39 -13.88
CA ARG A 73 -13.64 -6.42 -12.45
C ARG A 73 -13.81 -7.84 -11.93
N GLN A 74 -14.62 -8.66 -12.61
CA GLN A 74 -14.86 -10.05 -12.20
C GLN A 74 -13.58 -10.87 -12.17
N PHE A 75 -12.77 -10.74 -13.21
CA PHE A 75 -11.47 -11.42 -13.29
C PHE A 75 -10.48 -10.93 -12.22
N ALA A 76 -10.42 -9.61 -11.98
CA ALA A 76 -9.54 -9.03 -10.98
C ALA A 76 -9.95 -9.43 -9.55
N GLU A 77 -11.23 -9.54 -9.21
CA GLU A 77 -11.68 -10.01 -7.88
C GLU A 77 -11.33 -11.49 -7.68
N GLU A 78 -11.46 -12.33 -8.72
CA GLU A 78 -10.99 -13.73 -8.67
C GLU A 78 -9.48 -13.80 -8.47
N TRP A 79 -8.71 -13.05 -9.27
CA TRP A 79 -7.26 -12.97 -9.15
C TRP A 79 -6.81 -12.48 -7.77
N LEU A 80 -7.48 -11.47 -7.21
CA LEU A 80 -7.24 -10.99 -5.86
C LEU A 80 -7.43 -12.12 -4.83
N THR A 81 -8.55 -12.84 -4.91
CA THR A 81 -8.94 -13.83 -3.92
C THR A 81 -8.10 -15.10 -4.02
N VAL A 82 -7.98 -15.65 -5.23
CA VAL A 82 -7.35 -16.96 -5.46
C VAL A 82 -5.82 -16.85 -5.49
N VAL A 83 -5.28 -15.77 -6.07
CA VAL A 83 -3.84 -15.67 -6.32
C VAL A 83 -3.13 -14.77 -5.33
N LEU A 84 -3.67 -13.58 -5.05
CA LEU A 84 -2.96 -12.59 -4.25
C LEU A 84 -3.19 -12.73 -2.74
N LYS A 85 -4.39 -13.07 -2.31
CA LYS A 85 -4.73 -13.22 -0.89
C LYS A 85 -3.80 -14.20 -0.15
N PRO A 86 -3.47 -15.40 -0.71
CA PRO A 86 -2.54 -16.33 -0.07
C PRO A 86 -1.08 -15.85 -0.07
N LYS A 87 -0.68 -15.00 -1.03
CA LYS A 87 0.72 -14.60 -1.25
C LYS A 87 1.11 -13.30 -0.56
N LEU A 88 0.15 -12.40 -0.38
CA LEU A 88 0.43 -11.06 0.11
C LEU A 88 0.19 -10.94 1.61
N LYS A 89 0.96 -10.07 2.25
CA LYS A 89 0.63 -9.62 3.61
C LYS A 89 -0.71 -8.88 3.60
N PRO A 90 -1.54 -9.01 4.66
CA PRO A 90 -2.89 -8.41 4.71
C PRO A 90 -2.95 -6.93 4.30
N THR A 91 -2.02 -6.11 4.77
CA THR A 91 -1.94 -4.68 4.41
C THR A 91 -1.63 -4.43 2.93
N SER A 92 -0.76 -5.26 2.34
CA SER A 92 -0.41 -5.16 0.91
C SER A 92 -1.58 -5.63 0.04
N PHE A 93 -2.27 -6.68 0.48
CA PHE A 93 -3.48 -7.17 -0.16
C PHE A 93 -4.58 -6.11 -0.14
N GLU A 94 -4.92 -5.57 1.04
CA GLU A 94 -5.97 -4.55 1.17
C GLU A 94 -5.64 -3.29 0.35
N ARG A 95 -4.38 -2.85 0.33
CA ARG A 95 -3.97 -1.73 -0.53
C ARG A 95 -4.24 -2.02 -2.01
N LYS A 96 -3.99 -3.26 -2.48
CA LYS A 96 -4.25 -3.66 -3.86
C LYS A 96 -5.76 -3.66 -4.15
N VAL A 97 -6.58 -4.19 -3.22
CA VAL A 97 -8.05 -4.18 -3.30
C VAL A 97 -8.58 -2.75 -3.39
N VAL A 98 -8.16 -1.87 -2.47
CA VAL A 98 -8.58 -0.45 -2.45
C VAL A 98 -8.17 0.27 -3.73
N THR A 99 -6.95 0.02 -4.22
CA THR A 99 -6.47 0.61 -5.49
C THR A 99 -7.35 0.20 -6.66
N LEU A 100 -7.65 -1.09 -6.82
CA LEU A 100 -8.50 -1.57 -7.91
C LEU A 100 -9.92 -1.02 -7.80
N ARG A 101 -10.54 -1.06 -6.62
CA ARG A 101 -11.92 -0.63 -6.41
C ARG A 101 -12.11 0.86 -6.59
N ASN A 102 -11.24 1.68 -6.01
CA ASN A 102 -11.42 3.13 -5.99
C ASN A 102 -10.85 3.82 -7.23
N GLN A 103 -9.80 3.26 -7.85
CA GLN A 103 -9.10 3.93 -8.95
C GLN A 103 -9.38 3.28 -10.32
N VAL A 104 -9.53 1.95 -10.38
CA VAL A 104 -9.53 1.23 -11.66
C VAL A 104 -10.93 0.87 -12.13
N TYR A 105 -11.77 0.28 -11.27
CA TYR A 105 -13.04 -0.31 -11.69
C TYR A 105 -14.03 0.69 -12.30
N LYS A 106 -13.99 1.94 -11.89
CA LYS A 106 -14.84 3.00 -12.48
C LYS A 106 -14.52 3.29 -13.95
N HIS A 107 -13.29 2.97 -14.40
CA HIS A 107 -12.86 3.26 -15.76
C HIS A 107 -12.93 2.04 -16.68
N ILE A 108 -12.43 0.89 -16.23
CA ILE A 108 -12.30 -0.30 -17.07
C ILE A 108 -12.98 -1.55 -16.47
N GLY A 109 -13.61 -1.43 -15.31
CA GLY A 109 -14.16 -2.59 -14.58
C GLY A 109 -15.25 -3.34 -15.33
N ALA A 110 -16.07 -2.67 -16.14
CA ALA A 110 -17.13 -3.27 -16.92
C ALA A 110 -16.67 -3.82 -18.29
N VAL A 111 -15.44 -3.50 -18.72
CA VAL A 111 -14.91 -3.96 -20.01
C VAL A 111 -14.60 -5.46 -19.93
N PRO A 112 -15.02 -6.29 -20.89
CA PRO A 112 -14.55 -7.68 -20.98
C PRO A 112 -13.03 -7.73 -21.04
N ILE A 113 -12.38 -8.54 -20.20
CA ILE A 113 -10.92 -8.53 -20.07
C ILE A 113 -10.22 -8.88 -21.40
N GLU A 114 -10.82 -9.75 -22.20
CA GLU A 114 -10.32 -10.13 -23.52
C GLU A 114 -10.38 -8.99 -24.56
N LYS A 115 -11.25 -7.99 -24.32
CA LYS A 115 -11.45 -6.83 -25.19
C LYS A 115 -10.78 -5.55 -24.67
N LEU A 116 -10.00 -5.69 -23.61
CA LEU A 116 -9.28 -4.54 -23.05
C LEU A 116 -8.22 -4.05 -24.01
N THR A 117 -8.25 -2.75 -24.33
CA THR A 117 -7.36 -2.12 -25.30
C THR A 117 -6.35 -1.18 -24.64
N HIS A 118 -5.24 -0.92 -25.32
CA HIS A 118 -4.26 0.08 -24.93
C HIS A 118 -4.91 1.46 -24.70
N SER A 119 -5.77 1.91 -25.61
CA SER A 119 -6.44 3.21 -25.51
C SER A 119 -7.30 3.35 -24.25
N GLN A 120 -8.00 2.28 -23.81
CA GLN A 120 -8.81 2.31 -22.59
C GLN A 120 -7.93 2.43 -21.34
N ILE A 121 -6.79 1.74 -21.31
CA ILE A 121 -5.84 1.83 -20.17
C ILE A 121 -5.19 3.22 -20.14
N GLN A 122 -4.79 3.76 -21.31
CA GLN A 122 -4.22 5.11 -21.39
C GLN A 122 -5.23 6.17 -20.94
N LYS A 123 -6.49 6.08 -21.39
CA LYS A 123 -7.57 6.98 -20.92
C LYS A 123 -7.79 6.92 -19.41
N MET A 124 -7.73 5.71 -18.82
CA MET A 124 -7.80 5.55 -17.37
C MET A 124 -6.65 6.28 -16.67
N VAL A 125 -5.40 6.09 -17.15
CA VAL A 125 -4.21 6.74 -16.58
C VAL A 125 -4.33 8.27 -16.65
N ASN A 126 -4.73 8.81 -17.82
CA ASN A 126 -4.91 10.24 -18.01
C ASN A 126 -6.00 10.79 -17.08
N SER A 127 -7.18 10.15 -17.04
CA SER A 127 -8.29 10.56 -16.16
C SER A 127 -7.94 10.55 -14.69
N LEU A 128 -7.13 9.58 -14.23
CA LEU A 128 -6.62 9.55 -12.85
C LEU A 128 -5.66 10.72 -12.58
N SER A 129 -4.82 11.08 -13.55
CA SER A 129 -3.92 12.23 -13.47
C SER A 129 -4.70 13.54 -13.43
N ASP A 130 -5.67 13.71 -14.33
CA ASP A 130 -6.49 14.92 -14.46
C ASP A 130 -7.37 15.15 -13.21
N SER A 131 -7.72 14.07 -12.49
CA SER A 131 -8.41 14.18 -11.20
C SER A 131 -7.52 14.62 -10.05
N GLY A 132 -6.29 15.04 -10.29
CA GLY A 132 -5.35 15.57 -9.30
C GLY A 132 -4.68 14.50 -8.42
N LEU A 133 -4.77 13.22 -8.77
CA LEU A 133 -4.09 12.17 -8.02
C LEU A 133 -2.57 12.24 -8.22
N SER A 134 -1.83 11.97 -7.14
CA SER A 134 -0.37 11.96 -7.20
C SER A 134 0.16 10.91 -8.19
N TYR A 135 1.30 11.21 -8.83
CA TYR A 135 2.02 10.26 -9.70
C TYR A 135 2.13 8.87 -9.08
N SER A 136 2.47 8.78 -7.78
CA SER A 136 2.62 7.50 -7.09
C SER A 136 1.31 6.72 -6.99
N THR A 137 0.16 7.40 -6.91
CA THR A 137 -1.18 6.78 -6.87
C THR A 137 -1.56 6.28 -8.26
N VAL A 138 -1.37 7.10 -9.29
CA VAL A 138 -1.61 6.72 -10.70
C VAL A 138 -0.75 5.53 -11.11
N LYS A 139 0.55 5.58 -10.79
CA LYS A 139 1.48 4.47 -11.05
C LYS A 139 1.04 3.17 -10.37
N LYS A 140 0.61 3.20 -9.11
CA LYS A 140 0.11 2.02 -8.40
C LYS A 140 -1.16 1.45 -9.02
N ALA A 141 -2.05 2.30 -9.52
CA ALA A 141 -3.25 1.87 -10.24
C ALA A 141 -2.88 1.14 -11.54
N TYR A 142 -1.99 1.74 -12.34
CA TYR A 142 -1.47 1.12 -13.54
C TYR A 142 -0.75 -0.21 -13.27
N GLU A 143 0.14 -0.25 -12.26
CA GLU A 143 0.85 -1.49 -11.86
C GLU A 143 -0.12 -2.60 -11.43
N ALA A 144 -1.25 -2.25 -10.82
CA ALA A 144 -2.27 -3.22 -10.44
C ALA A 144 -2.96 -3.80 -11.68
N VAL A 145 -3.32 -2.96 -12.66
CA VAL A 145 -3.89 -3.40 -13.95
C VAL A 145 -2.89 -4.26 -14.70
N SER A 146 -1.66 -3.80 -14.86
CA SER A 146 -0.60 -4.53 -15.59
C SER A 146 -0.32 -5.91 -14.98
N ALA A 147 -0.31 -6.02 -13.64
CA ALA A 147 -0.12 -7.30 -12.97
C ALA A 147 -1.32 -8.26 -13.19
N CYS A 148 -2.55 -7.76 -13.15
CA CYS A 148 -3.76 -8.53 -13.42
C CYS A 148 -3.80 -9.01 -14.88
N VAL A 149 -3.54 -8.12 -15.84
CA VAL A 149 -3.46 -8.44 -17.27
C VAL A 149 -2.34 -9.45 -17.57
N ARG A 150 -1.17 -9.30 -16.93
CA ARG A 150 -0.09 -10.28 -17.07
C ARG A 150 -0.53 -11.67 -16.61
N TYR A 151 -1.24 -11.77 -15.48
CA TYR A 151 -1.78 -13.05 -15.01
C TYR A 151 -2.82 -13.61 -15.99
N TYR A 152 -3.73 -12.78 -16.52
CA TYR A 152 -4.67 -13.16 -17.57
C TYR A 152 -3.96 -13.72 -18.80
N ARG A 153 -2.94 -13.03 -19.31
CA ARG A 153 -2.17 -13.46 -20.48
C ARG A 153 -1.49 -14.81 -20.28
N ILE A 154 -0.91 -15.04 -19.10
CA ILE A 154 -0.30 -16.34 -18.77
C ILE A 154 -1.37 -17.42 -18.73
N LYS A 155 -2.51 -17.18 -18.09
CA LYS A 155 -3.63 -18.13 -17.97
C LYS A 155 -4.23 -18.46 -19.36
N THR A 156 -4.26 -17.50 -20.29
CA THR A 156 -4.92 -17.65 -21.59
C THR A 156 -3.95 -17.82 -22.76
N SER A 157 -2.65 -17.87 -22.51
CA SER A 157 -1.61 -17.90 -23.55
C SER A 157 -1.75 -16.79 -24.62
N THR A 158 -2.37 -15.66 -24.24
CA THR A 158 -2.60 -14.53 -25.14
C THR A 158 -1.29 -13.73 -25.31
N SER A 159 -0.85 -13.54 -26.54
CA SER A 159 0.36 -12.75 -26.87
C SER A 159 0.13 -11.24 -26.73
N PHE A 160 -1.06 -10.75 -27.08
CA PHE A 160 -1.39 -9.33 -27.04
C PHE A 160 -1.34 -8.77 -25.60
N ASN A 161 -0.63 -7.64 -25.43
CA ASN A 161 -0.48 -6.96 -24.14
C ASN A 161 -1.03 -5.51 -24.21
N PRO A 162 -2.24 -5.25 -23.75
CA PRO A 162 -2.81 -3.91 -23.79
C PRO A 162 -2.13 -2.91 -22.84
N CYS A 163 -1.25 -3.38 -21.94
CA CYS A 163 -0.48 -2.52 -21.04
C CYS A 163 0.87 -2.07 -21.61
N GLU A 164 1.27 -2.58 -22.78
CA GLU A 164 2.55 -2.22 -23.38
C GLU A 164 2.52 -0.80 -23.95
N GLY A 165 3.59 -0.02 -23.72
CA GLY A 165 3.69 1.34 -24.24
C GLY A 165 2.81 2.39 -23.56
N ILE A 166 2.15 2.08 -22.43
CA ILE A 166 1.39 3.08 -21.67
C ILE A 166 2.31 4.16 -21.12
N THR A 167 1.98 5.40 -21.42
CA THR A 167 2.68 6.58 -20.91
C THR A 167 2.09 6.99 -19.58
N LEU A 168 2.89 6.95 -18.54
CA LEU A 168 2.51 7.51 -17.23
C LEU A 168 2.67 9.04 -17.26
N PRO A 169 1.90 9.78 -16.45
CA PRO A 169 2.09 11.23 -16.31
C PRO A 169 3.53 11.53 -15.93
N GLU A 170 4.02 12.70 -16.32
CA GLU A 170 5.32 13.14 -15.82
C GLU A 170 5.31 13.17 -14.30
N GLN A 171 6.30 12.53 -13.72
CA GLN A 171 6.58 12.75 -12.33
C GLN A 171 7.08 14.19 -12.24
N LYS A 172 6.16 15.16 -12.02
CA LYS A 172 6.60 16.48 -11.60
C LYS A 172 7.62 16.19 -10.50
N ARG A 173 8.90 16.48 -10.77
CA ARG A 173 9.88 16.52 -9.68
C ARG A 173 9.21 17.44 -8.68
N LYS A 174 8.64 16.89 -7.61
CA LYS A 174 8.44 17.70 -6.43
C LYS A 174 9.83 18.24 -6.21
N GLU A 175 10.03 19.53 -6.36
CA GLU A 175 11.09 20.23 -5.70
C GLU A 175 11.14 19.55 -4.37
N SER A 176 12.26 18.96 -4.02
CA SER A 176 12.43 17.94 -2.99
C SER A 176 11.40 18.15 -1.91
N SER A 177 10.32 17.34 -1.89
CA SER A 177 9.14 17.63 -1.06
C SER A 177 9.71 17.85 0.31
N ASP A 178 9.66 19.09 0.79
CA ASP A 178 10.32 19.50 2.00
C ASP A 178 10.00 18.46 3.05
N ILE A 179 11.00 17.68 3.45
CA ILE A 179 10.80 16.67 4.47
C ILE A 179 10.47 17.50 5.72
N ARG A 180 9.18 17.56 6.04
CA ARG A 180 8.70 18.33 7.18
C ARG A 180 9.27 17.74 8.46
N PHE A 181 9.92 18.57 9.25
CA PHE A 181 10.33 18.31 10.62
C PHE A 181 9.99 19.54 11.47
N PHE A 182 9.91 19.37 12.78
CA PHE A 182 9.56 20.41 13.70
C PHE A 182 10.79 21.19 14.17
N THR A 183 10.69 22.52 14.22
CA THR A 183 11.69 23.39 14.84
C THR A 183 11.74 23.20 16.36
N ASP A 184 12.69 23.83 17.02
CA ASP A 184 12.82 23.77 18.47
C ASP A 184 11.62 24.37 19.18
N GLU A 185 11.09 25.49 18.65
CA GLU A 185 9.90 26.18 19.14
C GLU A 185 8.67 25.29 18.96
N GLU A 186 8.48 24.74 17.77
CA GLU A 186 7.36 23.85 17.45
C GLU A 186 7.39 22.58 18.34
N ARG A 187 8.57 22.01 18.58
CA ARG A 187 8.71 20.86 19.48
C ARG A 187 8.28 21.20 20.91
N LYS A 188 8.67 22.37 21.41
CA LYS A 188 8.25 22.85 22.74
C LYS A 188 6.73 22.99 22.81
N LEU A 189 6.11 23.63 21.81
CA LEU A 189 4.64 23.77 21.74
C LEU A 189 3.94 22.41 21.72
N ILE A 190 4.40 21.48 20.88
CA ILE A 190 3.84 20.12 20.80
C ILE A 190 3.96 19.38 22.14
N VAL A 191 5.12 19.44 22.78
CA VAL A 191 5.34 18.77 24.09
C VAL A 191 4.43 19.37 25.13
N ASN A 192 4.37 20.70 25.23
CA ASN A 192 3.55 21.41 26.20
C ASN A 192 2.06 21.07 26.05
N GLU A 193 1.54 21.13 24.79
CA GLU A 193 0.13 20.80 24.54
C GLU A 193 -0.15 19.31 24.78
N ALA A 194 0.70 18.41 24.29
CA ALA A 194 0.52 16.97 24.45
C ALA A 194 0.48 16.56 25.94
N THR A 195 1.26 17.23 26.80
CA THR A 195 1.35 16.94 28.25
C THR A 195 0.52 17.87 29.11
N ARG A 196 -0.29 18.74 28.49
CA ARG A 196 -1.12 19.73 29.17
C ARG A 196 -2.09 19.06 30.15
N LYS A 197 -2.24 19.66 31.33
CA LYS A 197 -3.23 19.28 32.33
C LYS A 197 -4.26 20.39 32.48
N PHE A 198 -5.48 20.02 32.80
CA PHE A 198 -6.52 20.95 33.22
C PHE A 198 -6.25 21.45 34.65
N SER A 199 -6.99 22.46 35.10
CA SER A 199 -6.87 23.04 36.47
C SER A 199 -7.08 22.01 37.56
N ASN A 200 -7.86 20.96 37.32
CA ASN A 200 -8.09 19.86 38.23
C ASN A 200 -6.98 18.78 38.19
N GLY A 201 -5.87 19.01 37.47
CA GLY A 201 -4.74 18.09 37.38
C GLY A 201 -4.92 16.93 36.37
N VAL A 202 -6.10 16.80 35.76
CA VAL A 202 -6.38 15.77 34.75
C VAL A 202 -5.66 16.10 33.43
N SER A 203 -5.01 15.11 32.83
CA SER A 203 -4.35 15.27 31.51
C SER A 203 -5.37 15.53 30.40
N ALA A 204 -5.16 16.55 29.59
CA ALA A 204 -5.98 16.85 28.41
C ALA A 204 -5.97 15.71 27.42
N TYR A 205 -4.82 15.07 27.28
CA TYR A 205 -4.63 13.88 26.45
C TYR A 205 -4.08 12.74 27.30
N ARG A 206 -4.90 11.74 27.58
CA ARG A 206 -4.54 10.61 28.47
C ARG A 206 -3.20 9.95 28.09
N LEU A 207 -2.89 9.85 26.80
CA LEU A 207 -1.64 9.30 26.28
C LEU A 207 -0.75 10.38 25.64
N GLY A 208 -0.81 11.60 26.12
CA GLY A 208 -0.01 12.71 25.58
C GLY A 208 1.49 12.44 25.59
N TRP A 209 1.99 11.75 26.61
CA TRP A 209 3.39 11.33 26.72
C TRP A 209 3.83 10.35 25.62
N ALA A 210 2.90 9.69 24.92
CA ALA A 210 3.22 8.84 23.78
C ALA A 210 3.83 9.65 22.60
N TYR A 211 3.41 10.91 22.43
CA TYR A 211 3.96 11.80 21.38
C TYR A 211 5.35 12.31 21.75
N VAL A 212 5.58 12.55 23.04
CA VAL A 212 6.92 12.89 23.55
C VAL A 212 7.86 11.69 23.34
N LEU A 213 7.41 10.47 23.66
CA LEU A 213 8.19 9.25 23.40
C LEU A 213 8.51 9.09 21.90
N LEU A 214 7.54 9.26 21.01
CA LEU A 214 7.78 9.21 19.55
C LEU A 214 8.81 10.24 19.10
N LEU A 215 8.71 11.45 19.62
CA LEU A 215 9.59 12.56 19.26
C LEU A 215 11.05 12.33 19.69
N TYR A 216 11.26 11.70 20.86
CA TYR A 216 12.60 11.54 21.44
C TYR A 216 13.16 10.11 21.41
N SER A 217 12.49 9.19 20.72
CA SER A 217 12.98 7.82 20.46
C SER A 217 13.07 7.47 18.97
N GLY A 218 12.41 8.23 18.10
CA GLY A 218 12.33 7.92 16.67
C GLY A 218 11.59 6.62 16.33
N LEU A 219 10.82 6.05 17.27
CA LEU A 219 9.98 4.87 17.03
C LEU A 219 8.98 5.12 15.91
N ARG A 220 8.68 4.07 15.11
CA ARG A 220 7.49 4.11 14.25
C ARG A 220 6.24 3.98 15.11
N VAL A 221 5.15 4.64 14.71
CA VAL A 221 3.88 4.54 15.46
C VAL A 221 3.41 3.10 15.65
N GLY A 222 3.61 2.24 14.66
CA GLY A 222 3.27 0.82 14.78
C GLY A 222 4.21 0.06 15.74
N GLU A 223 5.47 0.44 15.83
CA GLU A 223 6.41 -0.09 16.84
C GLU A 223 5.94 0.31 18.23
N LEU A 224 5.65 1.59 18.46
CA LEU A 224 5.12 2.08 19.73
C LEU A 224 3.82 1.36 20.13
N CYS A 225 2.86 1.18 19.22
CA CYS A 225 1.61 0.46 19.50
C CYS A 225 1.80 -1.04 19.75
N ALA A 226 2.98 -1.59 19.48
CA ALA A 226 3.32 -2.99 19.74
C ALA A 226 4.17 -3.19 20.99
N LEU A 227 4.71 -2.12 21.58
CA LEU A 227 5.53 -2.20 22.80
C LEU A 227 4.72 -2.68 24.00
N THR A 228 5.33 -3.56 24.76
CA THR A 228 4.88 -4.01 26.07
C THR A 228 5.84 -3.48 27.12
N TRP A 229 5.44 -3.47 28.41
CA TRP A 229 6.32 -3.06 29.50
C TRP A 229 7.54 -3.97 29.64
N ASN A 230 7.45 -5.25 29.23
CA ASN A 230 8.58 -6.18 29.20
C ASN A 230 9.65 -5.84 28.13
N ASP A 231 9.34 -4.94 27.20
CA ASP A 231 10.29 -4.47 26.19
C ASP A 231 11.10 -3.27 26.70
N ILE A 232 10.81 -2.76 27.90
CA ILE A 232 11.42 -1.58 28.51
C ILE A 232 12.32 -2.01 29.67
N ASP A 233 13.56 -1.60 29.58
CA ASP A 233 14.53 -1.75 30.64
C ASP A 233 14.84 -0.35 31.22
N PHE A 234 14.32 -0.08 32.43
CA PHE A 234 14.49 1.21 33.09
C PHE A 234 15.88 1.35 33.75
N GLU A 235 16.52 0.23 34.11
CA GLU A 235 17.85 0.23 34.74
C GLU A 235 18.90 0.53 33.69
N GLU A 236 18.91 -0.24 32.58
CA GLU A 236 19.83 -0.07 31.45
C GLU A 236 19.38 1.07 30.52
N ARG A 237 18.24 1.68 30.75
CA ARG A 237 17.63 2.74 29.93
C ARG A 237 17.55 2.36 28.46
N THR A 238 16.97 1.20 28.16
CA THR A 238 16.84 0.71 26.78
C THR A 238 15.43 0.27 26.42
N ILE A 239 15.11 0.36 25.13
CA ILE A 239 13.84 -0.09 24.54
C ILE A 239 14.17 -1.19 23.53
N LYS A 240 13.62 -2.40 23.69
CA LYS A 240 13.74 -3.51 22.74
C LYS A 240 12.66 -3.41 21.67
N VAL A 241 13.06 -3.15 20.43
CA VAL A 241 12.15 -2.98 19.28
C VAL A 241 12.28 -4.18 18.35
N TYR A 242 11.25 -5.03 18.29
CA TYR A 242 11.23 -6.21 17.41
C TYR A 242 9.81 -6.55 16.93
N LYS A 243 8.82 -5.79 17.35
CA LYS A 243 7.40 -5.96 16.99
C LYS A 243 6.86 -4.71 16.32
N ASN A 244 5.83 -4.90 15.49
CA ASN A 244 5.10 -3.81 14.86
C ASN A 244 3.60 -4.10 14.85
N ALA A 245 2.80 -3.18 15.32
CA ALA A 245 1.35 -3.23 15.23
C ALA A 245 0.90 -2.69 13.87
N VAL A 246 0.13 -3.51 13.18
CA VAL A 246 -0.38 -3.20 11.84
C VAL A 246 -1.89 -3.19 11.88
N GLU A 247 -2.46 -2.10 11.42
CA GLU A 247 -3.90 -1.94 11.23
C GLU A 247 -4.26 -2.18 9.76
N TYR A 248 -5.23 -3.02 9.50
CA TYR A 248 -5.76 -3.28 8.16
C TYR A 248 -7.25 -3.62 8.21
N ALA A 249 -7.91 -3.41 7.08
CA ALA A 249 -9.31 -3.82 6.93
C ALA A 249 -9.37 -5.32 6.56
N GLU A 250 -10.05 -6.11 7.37
CA GLU A 250 -10.39 -7.48 7.05
C GLU A 250 -11.81 -7.52 6.52
N ARG A 251 -12.01 -8.18 5.37
CA ARG A 251 -13.32 -8.29 4.73
C ARG A 251 -13.85 -9.70 4.90
N ASP A 252 -15.11 -9.80 5.30
CA ASP A 252 -15.85 -11.06 5.30
C ASP A 252 -16.32 -11.41 3.87
N ASP A 253 -16.88 -12.60 3.72
CA ASP A 253 -17.39 -13.10 2.43
C ASP A 253 -18.53 -12.26 1.87
N ASN A 254 -19.23 -11.49 2.70
CA ASN A 254 -20.26 -10.53 2.32
C ASN A 254 -19.68 -9.16 1.95
N GLY A 255 -18.36 -8.99 1.96
CA GLY A 255 -17.66 -7.74 1.64
C GLY A 255 -17.69 -6.69 2.75
N LYS A 256 -18.28 -6.99 3.93
CA LYS A 256 -18.27 -6.09 5.09
C LYS A 256 -16.86 -6.03 5.66
N SER A 257 -16.38 -4.82 5.88
CA SER A 257 -15.02 -4.56 6.35
C SER A 257 -15.02 -4.28 7.84
N ARG A 258 -14.12 -4.93 8.58
CA ARG A 258 -13.78 -4.56 9.96
C ARG A 258 -12.29 -4.22 10.05
N SER A 259 -11.97 -3.21 10.84
CA SER A 259 -10.56 -2.88 11.13
C SER A 259 -10.00 -3.85 12.15
N VAL A 260 -8.87 -4.46 11.84
CA VAL A 260 -8.14 -5.42 12.68
C VAL A 260 -6.77 -4.86 13.01
N LEU A 261 -6.38 -4.97 14.29
CA LEU A 261 -5.04 -4.66 14.76
C LEU A 261 -4.30 -5.97 15.03
N LYS A 262 -3.20 -6.20 14.30
CA LYS A 262 -2.37 -7.41 14.46
C LYS A 262 -0.93 -7.02 14.77
N THR A 263 -0.32 -7.71 15.72
CA THR A 263 1.13 -7.61 15.93
C THR A 263 1.85 -8.54 14.95
N GLN A 264 2.88 -8.00 14.32
CA GLN A 264 3.78 -8.76 13.47
C GLN A 264 5.20 -8.59 14.03
N ASN A 265 5.95 -9.67 14.07
CA ASN A 265 7.39 -9.55 14.34
C ASN A 265 8.03 -8.79 13.19
N SER A 266 8.93 -7.88 13.50
CA SER A 266 9.63 -7.00 12.54
C SER A 266 10.57 -7.74 11.57
N THR A 267 10.43 -9.05 11.42
CA THR A 267 11.37 -10.01 10.84
C THR A 267 11.57 -9.95 9.32
N LYS A 268 11.23 -8.86 8.62
CA LYS A 268 11.60 -8.76 7.19
C LYS A 268 13.10 -8.48 6.99
N THR A 269 13.76 -7.87 7.98
CA THR A 269 15.20 -7.57 7.92
C THR A 269 15.80 -7.59 9.33
N ARG A 270 17.05 -8.03 9.50
CA ARG A 270 17.81 -7.86 10.76
C ARG A 270 17.79 -6.43 11.28
N SER A 271 17.72 -5.44 10.40
CA SER A 271 17.63 -4.01 10.73
C SER A 271 16.33 -3.58 11.45
N GLY A 272 15.29 -4.41 11.43
CA GLY A 272 14.04 -4.13 12.17
C GLY A 272 14.10 -4.48 13.65
N MET A 273 15.08 -5.31 14.08
CA MET A 273 15.30 -5.68 15.47
C MET A 273 16.46 -4.87 16.01
N ARG A 274 16.19 -4.05 17.00
CA ARG A 274 17.21 -3.17 17.59
C ARG A 274 16.89 -2.86 19.04
N THR A 275 17.93 -2.55 19.80
CA THR A 275 17.83 -1.98 21.14
C THR A 275 18.13 -0.49 21.04
N LEU A 276 17.21 0.34 21.48
CA LEU A 276 17.35 1.80 21.48
C LEU A 276 17.74 2.28 22.85
N PRO A 277 18.85 3.00 23.03
CA PRO A 277 19.12 3.74 24.26
C PRO A 277 18.08 4.86 24.41
N MET A 278 17.65 5.11 25.63
CA MET A 278 16.68 6.16 25.94
C MET A 278 17.38 7.51 26.11
N THR A 279 16.82 8.54 25.49
CA THR A 279 17.08 9.90 25.93
C THR A 279 16.40 10.15 27.27
N GLN A 280 16.82 11.17 28.05
CA GLN A 280 16.13 11.53 29.29
C GLN A 280 14.64 11.81 29.08
N LYS A 281 14.29 12.51 27.98
CA LYS A 281 12.89 12.81 27.63
C LYS A 281 12.08 11.55 27.30
N ALA A 282 12.70 10.54 26.67
CA ALA A 282 12.03 9.25 26.43
C ALA A 282 11.82 8.47 27.71
N PHE A 283 12.78 8.49 28.62
CA PHE A 283 12.67 7.90 29.96
C PHE A 283 11.55 8.55 30.77
N ASP A 284 11.52 9.87 30.85
CA ASP A 284 10.46 10.63 31.52
C ASP A 284 9.07 10.29 30.95
N ALA A 285 8.98 10.23 29.60
CA ALA A 285 7.74 9.89 28.91
C ALA A 285 7.24 8.48 29.23
N LEU A 286 8.15 7.49 29.30
CA LEU A 286 7.81 6.12 29.70
C LEU A 286 7.40 6.04 31.16
N SER A 287 8.08 6.75 32.05
CA SER A 287 7.74 6.83 33.50
C SER A 287 6.34 7.41 33.70
N GLU A 288 5.97 8.46 32.96
CA GLU A 288 4.63 9.03 33.04
C GLU A 288 3.56 8.12 32.41
N LEU A 289 3.87 7.43 31.31
CA LEU A 289 2.99 6.43 30.72
C LEU A 289 2.77 5.24 31.66
N GLN A 290 3.80 4.83 32.43
CA GLN A 290 3.70 3.73 33.37
C GLN A 290 2.67 4.01 34.49
N LYS A 291 2.55 5.25 34.94
CA LYS A 291 1.52 5.65 35.90
C LYS A 291 0.10 5.45 35.40
N VAL A 292 -0.08 5.57 34.05
CA VAL A 292 -1.39 5.52 33.37
C VAL A 292 -1.75 4.12 32.88
N THR A 293 -0.75 3.37 32.39
CA THR A 293 -0.95 2.10 31.67
C THR A 293 -0.14 0.93 32.22
N GLY A 294 0.67 1.13 33.29
CA GLY A 294 1.57 0.10 33.82
C GLY A 294 0.88 -1.16 34.36
N LYS A 295 -0.41 -1.09 34.67
CA LYS A 295 -1.22 -2.26 35.04
C LYS A 295 -1.63 -3.15 33.85
N TYR A 296 -1.36 -2.73 32.61
CA TYR A 296 -1.68 -3.48 31.42
C TYR A 296 -0.40 -4.00 30.76
N GLU A 297 -0.52 -4.98 29.89
CA GLU A 297 0.62 -5.54 29.15
C GLU A 297 1.23 -4.52 28.16
N TYR A 298 0.38 -3.85 27.36
CA TYR A 298 0.83 -2.91 26.34
C TYR A 298 0.90 -1.49 26.86
N ILE A 299 1.92 -0.74 26.43
CA ILE A 299 2.13 0.66 26.82
C ILE A 299 1.00 1.55 26.30
N ILE A 300 0.53 1.31 25.07
CA ILE A 300 -0.48 2.13 24.40
C ILE A 300 -1.85 1.45 24.47
N THR A 301 -2.55 1.72 25.55
CA THR A 301 -3.89 1.15 25.83
C THR A 301 -4.91 2.22 26.20
N SER A 302 -6.19 1.91 25.97
CA SER A 302 -7.34 2.68 26.51
C SER A 302 -7.48 2.50 28.02
N SER A 303 -8.44 3.20 28.61
CA SER A 303 -8.73 3.09 30.06
C SER A 303 -9.17 1.70 30.52
N ASN A 304 -9.71 0.89 29.61
CA ASN A 304 -10.11 -0.50 29.88
C ASN A 304 -9.07 -1.53 29.42
N GLY A 305 -7.82 -1.12 29.12
CA GLY A 305 -6.73 -2.00 28.75
C GLY A 305 -6.71 -2.46 27.29
N GLN A 306 -7.68 -2.05 26.46
CA GLN A 306 -7.66 -2.39 25.05
C GLN A 306 -6.55 -1.63 24.30
N ARG A 307 -5.86 -2.33 23.41
CA ARG A 307 -4.81 -1.73 22.58
C ARG A 307 -5.36 -0.62 21.69
N ILE A 308 -4.65 0.49 21.64
CA ILE A 308 -4.98 1.62 20.75
C ILE A 308 -4.32 1.41 19.39
N ARG A 309 -5.09 1.72 18.36
CA ARG A 309 -4.65 1.60 16.97
C ARG A 309 -3.78 2.79 16.54
N PRO A 310 -2.80 2.58 15.63
CA PRO A 310 -2.00 3.67 15.07
C PRO A 310 -2.83 4.82 14.51
N SER A 311 -3.94 4.52 13.83
CA SER A 311 -4.86 5.53 13.28
C SER A 311 -5.46 6.43 14.36
N ARG A 312 -5.80 5.88 15.54
CA ARG A 312 -6.34 6.66 16.66
C ARG A 312 -5.32 7.63 17.25
N LEU A 313 -4.05 7.20 17.38
CA LEU A 313 -2.98 8.11 17.78
C LEU A 313 -2.81 9.24 16.75
N GLY A 314 -2.88 8.93 15.44
CA GLY A 314 -2.83 9.94 14.40
C GLY A 314 -3.96 10.98 14.49
N GLN A 315 -5.18 10.54 14.80
CA GLN A 315 -6.32 11.44 15.02
C GLN A 315 -6.08 12.37 16.22
N THR A 316 -5.65 11.84 17.36
CA THR A 316 -5.35 12.65 18.55
C THR A 316 -4.18 13.61 18.29
N PHE A 317 -3.16 13.18 17.55
CA PHE A 317 -2.06 14.08 17.16
C PHE A 317 -2.55 15.26 16.32
N SER A 318 -3.50 15.03 15.41
CA SER A 318 -4.13 16.12 14.64
C SER A 318 -4.89 17.12 15.54
N LEU A 319 -5.49 16.65 16.63
CA LEU A 319 -6.12 17.55 17.63
C LEU A 319 -5.07 18.37 18.39
N ILE A 320 -3.95 17.77 18.78
CA ILE A 320 -2.83 18.47 19.43
C ILE A 320 -2.30 19.58 18.51
N LEU A 321 -2.04 19.27 17.24
CA LEU A 321 -1.56 20.27 16.27
C LEU A 321 -2.57 21.40 16.06
N SER A 322 -3.85 21.07 15.94
CA SER A 322 -4.92 22.05 15.80
C SER A 322 -5.04 22.96 17.02
N ALA A 323 -4.80 22.46 18.23
CA ALA A 323 -4.86 23.26 19.47
C ALA A 323 -3.74 24.30 19.58
N ILE A 324 -2.69 24.18 18.80
CA ILE A 324 -1.54 25.10 18.74
C ILE A 324 -1.39 25.76 17.36
N ASP A 325 -2.47 25.83 16.60
CA ASP A 325 -2.55 26.45 15.26
C ASP A 325 -1.49 25.98 14.26
N MET A 326 -1.14 24.68 14.33
CA MET A 326 -0.17 24.06 13.41
C MET A 326 -0.87 23.24 12.33
N ASP A 327 -0.29 23.28 11.13
CA ASP A 327 -0.75 22.44 10.00
C ASP A 327 -0.76 20.97 10.35
N ARG A 328 -1.79 20.29 9.85
CA ARG A 328 -1.94 18.84 10.05
C ARG A 328 -0.86 18.07 9.30
N VAL A 329 -0.03 17.35 10.04
CA VAL A 329 0.98 16.42 9.51
C VAL A 329 0.84 15.04 10.14
N GLY A 330 1.45 14.03 9.51
CA GLY A 330 1.41 12.66 10.02
C GLY A 330 2.39 12.44 11.19
N LEU A 331 2.13 11.43 12.03
CA LEU A 331 3.03 11.02 13.12
C LEU A 331 4.46 10.70 12.68
N HIS A 332 4.66 10.39 11.40
CA HIS A 332 6.00 10.11 10.87
C HIS A 332 6.92 11.35 10.89
N THR A 333 6.33 12.55 10.92
CA THR A 333 7.05 13.82 11.09
C THR A 333 7.81 13.86 12.42
N LEU A 334 7.28 13.29 13.52
CA LEU A 334 7.99 13.19 14.80
C LEU A 334 9.29 12.41 14.66
N ARG A 335 9.27 11.32 13.90
CA ARG A 335 10.46 10.51 13.62
C ARG A 335 11.45 11.21 12.68
N HIS A 336 10.97 11.95 11.70
CA HIS A 336 11.83 12.80 10.87
C HIS A 336 12.51 13.88 11.72
N THR A 337 11.78 14.46 12.64
CA THR A 337 12.33 15.43 13.60
C THR A 337 13.40 14.81 14.49
N PHE A 338 13.21 13.59 14.99
CA PHE A 338 14.23 12.86 15.74
C PHE A 338 15.51 12.66 14.91
N ALA A 339 15.36 12.22 13.64
CA ALA A 339 16.51 12.08 12.74
C ALA A 339 17.25 13.40 12.53
N THR A 340 16.51 14.49 12.32
CA THR A 340 17.06 15.84 12.14
C THR A 340 17.80 16.32 13.40
N MET A 341 17.26 16.06 14.60
CA MET A 341 17.96 16.36 15.85
C MET A 341 19.29 15.64 15.96
N LEU A 342 19.36 14.34 15.59
CA LEU A 342 20.62 13.59 15.60
C LEU A 342 21.62 14.17 14.59
N PHE A 343 21.19 14.50 13.38
CA PHE A 343 22.07 15.12 12.37
C PHE A 343 22.57 16.50 12.79
N ASN A 344 21.75 17.32 13.40
CA ASN A 344 22.15 18.62 13.93
C ASN A 344 23.17 18.51 15.08
N ASN A 345 23.20 17.36 15.76
CA ASN A 345 24.21 17.01 16.78
C ASN A 345 25.41 16.23 16.20
N GLY A 346 25.61 16.23 14.88
CA GLY A 346 26.79 15.65 14.23
C GLY A 346 26.77 14.11 14.09
N CYS A 347 25.64 13.44 14.32
CA CYS A 347 25.57 11.98 14.17
C CYS A 347 25.71 11.58 12.71
N GLU A 348 26.51 10.55 12.46
CA GLU A 348 26.69 9.98 11.12
C GLU A 348 25.39 9.34 10.58
N VAL A 349 25.22 9.39 9.25
CA VAL A 349 24.05 8.82 8.55
C VAL A 349 23.83 7.34 8.90
N LYS A 350 24.91 6.58 9.03
CA LYS A 350 24.85 5.16 9.36
C LYS A 350 24.29 4.94 10.77
N VAL A 351 24.76 5.69 11.76
CA VAL A 351 24.30 5.62 13.15
C VAL A 351 22.81 5.98 13.24
N VAL A 352 22.41 7.07 12.58
CA VAL A 352 20.99 7.49 12.53
C VAL A 352 20.13 6.41 11.85
N SER A 353 20.61 5.83 10.77
CA SER A 353 19.90 4.75 10.04
C SER A 353 19.71 3.51 10.93
N ASP A 354 20.71 3.13 11.70
CA ASP A 354 20.65 1.97 12.60
C ASP A 354 19.71 2.23 13.77
N LEU A 355 19.77 3.40 14.41
CA LEU A 355 18.84 3.81 15.46
C LEU A 355 17.38 3.82 14.97
N LEU A 356 17.16 4.31 13.75
CA LEU A 356 15.83 4.31 13.15
C LEU A 356 15.40 2.92 12.66
N GLY A 357 16.31 1.97 12.44
CA GLY A 357 16.00 0.65 11.86
C GLY A 357 15.52 0.77 10.41
N HIS A 358 16.22 1.56 9.59
CA HIS A 358 15.96 1.61 8.16
C HIS A 358 16.70 0.44 7.47
N SER A 359 15.96 -0.30 6.64
CA SER A 359 16.53 -1.39 5.84
C SER A 359 17.41 -0.90 4.68
N ASN A 360 17.32 0.38 4.35
CA ASN A 360 18.09 1.05 3.31
C ASN A 360 18.47 2.45 3.79
N THR A 361 19.75 2.75 3.82
CA THR A 361 20.31 4.06 4.23
C THR A 361 19.84 5.20 3.36
N LYS A 362 19.45 4.95 2.09
CA LYS A 362 18.93 5.98 1.17
C LYS A 362 17.78 6.81 1.77
N ILE A 363 16.96 6.21 2.62
CA ILE A 363 15.86 6.94 3.29
C ILE A 363 16.45 7.97 4.27
N THR A 364 17.47 7.59 5.01
CA THR A 364 18.18 8.44 5.99
C THR A 364 19.03 9.48 5.27
N GLU A 365 19.71 9.09 4.19
CA GLU A 365 20.49 9.98 3.32
C GLU A 365 19.63 11.10 2.72
N ASN A 366 18.42 10.79 2.27
CA ASN A 366 17.51 11.81 1.75
C ASN A 366 17.14 12.86 2.81
N ILE A 367 16.92 12.46 4.07
CA ILE A 367 16.69 13.39 5.19
C ILE A 367 17.93 14.27 5.41
N TYR A 368 19.11 13.66 5.41
CA TYR A 368 20.38 14.36 5.59
C TYR A 368 20.68 15.36 4.46
N ILE A 369 20.52 14.95 3.20
CA ILE A 369 20.71 15.82 2.03
C ILE A 369 19.79 17.03 2.10
N HIS A 370 18.52 16.81 2.43
CA HIS A 370 17.55 17.89 2.57
C HIS A 370 17.94 18.88 3.68
N LEU A 371 18.41 18.39 4.82
CA LEU A 371 18.88 19.21 5.93
C LEU A 371 20.08 20.06 5.52
N ILE A 372 21.09 19.45 4.83
CA ILE A 372 22.27 20.18 4.34
C ILE A 372 21.87 21.30 3.35
N GLN A 373 20.93 21.03 2.45
CA GLN A 373 20.44 22.05 1.51
C GLN A 373 19.82 23.23 2.25
N GLN A 374 18.98 22.98 3.26
CA GLN A 374 18.42 24.05 4.08
C GLN A 374 19.49 24.81 4.88
N GLN A 375 20.49 24.12 5.42
CA GLN A 375 21.61 24.76 6.12
C GLN A 375 22.45 25.65 5.18
N LYS A 376 22.70 25.21 3.94
CA LYS A 376 23.39 26.03 2.93
C LYS A 376 22.64 27.32 2.62
N VAL A 377 21.30 27.23 2.40
CA VAL A 377 20.47 28.42 2.16
C VAL A 377 20.54 29.38 3.34
N LYS A 378 20.38 28.87 4.57
CA LYS A 378 20.49 29.72 5.78
C LYS A 378 21.87 30.31 5.96
N ALA A 379 22.95 29.58 5.67
CA ALA A 379 24.32 30.05 5.76
C ALA A 379 24.56 31.21 4.78
N ILE A 380 24.11 31.10 3.53
CA ILE A 380 24.22 32.20 2.55
C ILE A 380 23.37 33.44 2.99
N GLN A 381 22.12 33.21 3.38
CA GLN A 381 21.25 34.32 3.86
C GLN A 381 21.79 34.99 5.12
N SER A 382 22.61 34.33 5.93
CA SER A 382 23.24 34.96 7.09
C SER A 382 24.35 35.96 6.71
N ILE A 383 24.99 35.75 5.54
CA ILE A 383 26.02 36.67 5.03
C ILE A 383 25.38 37.99 4.57
N ASP A 384 24.18 37.93 3.98
CA ASP A 384 23.45 39.13 3.52
C ASP A 384 23.14 40.12 4.67
N ARG A 385 23.07 39.62 5.92
CA ARG A 385 22.85 40.44 7.11
C ARG A 385 24.10 41.26 7.54
N PHE A 386 25.26 40.94 6.98
CA PHE A 386 26.50 41.68 7.24
C PHE A 386 26.83 42.68 6.12
N SER A 387 25.93 42.85 5.15
CA SER A 387 26.13 43.76 4.00
C SER A 387 25.48 45.15 4.21
N ASP A 388 24.90 45.40 5.37
CA ASP A 388 24.40 46.69 5.88
C ASP A 388 25.31 47.13 7.04
#